data_d21a9f920a2b106d5fd66d9d700c8119
#
_entry.id   d21a9f920a2b106d5fd66d9d700c8119
#
_cell.length_a   1.000
_cell.length_b   1.000
_cell.length_c   1.000
_cell.angle_alpha   90.00
_cell.angle_beta   90.00
_cell.angle_gamma   90.00
#
_symmetry.space_group_name_H-M   'P 1'
#
loop_
_entity.id
_entity.type
_entity.pdbx_description
1 polymer ?
#
loop_
_entity_poly.entity_id
_entity_poly.type
_entity_poly.pdbx_seq_one_letter_code
_entity_poly.pdbx_strand_id
1 'polypeptide(L)'
;MKGMFFMQNEPAEILEMIPEKVERMRKEIGRKVYGQERLANLLLAGILARGHCLLTGVPGLAKTMLISTLAETAELDFKRIQFTPDMMPGDVTGNEILEIDKLSGERMFKFMPGPVFAQLLLADEINRTTPKTQAALLEAMQERSVTAAGKTHPLP
;
A
#
# COMPACT_ATOMS: atom_id res chain seq x y z
N MET A 1 12.21 -5.32 -25.39
CA MET A 1 13.08 -6.28 -24.71
C MET A 1 14.11 -5.48 -23.91
N LYS A 2 13.80 -5.11 -22.66
CA LYS A 2 14.77 -4.56 -21.70
C LYS A 2 14.91 -5.62 -20.62
N GLY A 3 16.07 -6.29 -20.63
CA GLY A 3 16.38 -7.37 -19.71
C GLY A 3 16.43 -6.86 -18.29
N MET A 4 15.66 -7.49 -17.47
CA MET A 4 15.64 -7.35 -16.03
C MET A 4 16.92 -7.99 -15.49
N PHE A 5 17.93 -7.16 -15.24
CA PHE A 5 19.13 -7.56 -14.50
C PHE A 5 18.72 -7.71 -13.02
N PHE A 6 18.26 -8.88 -12.64
CA PHE A 6 18.29 -9.28 -11.25
C PHE A 6 19.78 -9.49 -10.89
N MET A 7 20.37 -8.50 -10.24
CA MET A 7 21.61 -8.73 -9.52
C MET A 7 21.29 -9.74 -8.42
N GLN A 8 21.79 -10.95 -8.57
CA GLN A 8 21.80 -11.98 -7.53
C GLN A 8 22.84 -11.57 -6.48
N ASN A 9 22.53 -10.58 -5.66
CA ASN A 9 23.34 -10.30 -4.49
C ASN A 9 23.10 -11.42 -3.47
N GLU A 10 24.15 -11.97 -2.93
CA GLU A 10 24.09 -12.91 -1.81
C GLU A 10 23.28 -12.27 -0.66
N PRO A 11 22.48 -13.04 0.10
CA PRO A 11 21.70 -12.50 1.23
C PRO A 11 22.54 -11.69 2.23
N ALA A 12 23.80 -12.04 2.41
CA ALA A 12 24.73 -11.30 3.26
C ALA A 12 25.05 -9.90 2.72
N GLU A 13 25.30 -9.76 1.43
CA GLU A 13 25.56 -8.46 0.78
C GLU A 13 24.33 -7.54 0.88
N ILE A 14 23.13 -8.09 0.73
CA ILE A 14 21.88 -7.34 0.89
C ILE A 14 21.79 -6.79 2.31
N LEU A 15 22.08 -7.59 3.34
CA LEU A 15 22.05 -7.17 4.73
C LEU A 15 23.05 -6.05 5.04
N GLU A 16 24.25 -6.10 4.46
CA GLU A 16 25.26 -5.05 4.62
C GLU A 16 24.85 -3.72 3.97
N MET A 17 24.06 -3.75 2.89
CA MET A 17 23.58 -2.56 2.20
C MET A 17 22.38 -1.88 2.89
N ILE A 18 21.62 -2.59 3.74
CA ILE A 18 20.41 -2.05 4.37
C ILE A 18 20.69 -0.79 5.19
N PRO A 19 21.69 -0.73 6.08
CA PRO A 19 21.95 0.45 6.90
C PRO A 19 22.21 1.71 6.06
N GLU A 20 22.99 1.59 5.00
CA GLU A 20 23.29 2.72 4.10
C GLU A 20 22.05 3.20 3.36
N LYS A 21 21.24 2.27 2.83
CA LYS A 21 19.98 2.60 2.15
C LYS A 21 19.00 3.27 3.10
N VAL A 22 18.84 2.76 4.31
CA VAL A 22 17.97 3.35 5.34
C VAL A 22 18.41 4.76 5.70
N GLU A 23 19.72 4.98 5.87
CA GLU A 23 20.25 6.31 6.20
C GLU A 23 20.05 7.30 5.05
N ARG A 24 20.20 6.86 3.81
CA ARG A 24 19.87 7.69 2.64
C ARG A 24 18.39 8.05 2.60
N MET A 25 17.49 7.08 2.87
CA MET A 25 16.06 7.33 2.93
C MET A 25 15.71 8.33 4.05
N ARG A 26 16.32 8.21 5.22
CA ARG A 26 16.13 9.17 6.32
C ARG A 26 16.50 10.59 5.92
N LYS A 27 17.62 10.77 5.25
CA LYS A 27 18.08 12.07 4.76
C LYS A 27 17.12 12.67 3.75
N GLU A 28 16.64 11.88 2.79
CA GLU A 28 15.67 12.35 1.79
C GLU A 28 14.32 12.72 2.42
N ILE A 29 13.82 11.89 3.35
CA ILE A 29 12.59 12.18 4.09
C ILE A 29 12.78 13.48 4.92
N GLY A 30 13.90 13.64 5.63
CA GLY A 30 14.20 14.83 6.45
C GLY A 30 14.28 16.13 5.66
N ARG A 31 14.56 16.09 4.35
CA ARG A 31 14.52 17.26 3.46
C ARG A 31 13.11 17.77 3.19
N LYS A 32 12.13 16.88 3.17
CA LYS A 32 10.73 17.20 2.85
C LYS A 32 9.85 17.33 4.10
N VAL A 33 10.15 16.55 5.14
CA VAL A 33 9.35 16.49 6.38
C VAL A 33 10.24 16.76 7.57
N TYR A 34 10.09 17.94 8.15
CA TYR A 34 10.92 18.40 9.28
C TYR A 34 10.28 18.04 10.63
N GLY A 35 11.11 17.64 11.60
CA GLY A 35 10.69 17.40 12.99
C GLY A 35 9.93 16.11 13.23
N GLN A 36 9.92 15.16 12.28
CA GLN A 36 9.21 13.89 12.39
C GLN A 36 10.13 12.65 12.26
N GLU A 37 11.40 12.79 12.60
CA GLU A 37 12.43 11.76 12.41
C GLU A 37 12.08 10.47 13.16
N ARG A 38 11.52 10.59 14.39
CA ARG A 38 11.08 9.43 15.16
C ARG A 38 9.97 8.64 14.46
N LEU A 39 8.97 9.35 13.92
CA LEU A 39 7.86 8.72 13.21
C LEU A 39 8.33 8.10 11.91
N ALA A 40 9.18 8.78 11.16
CA ALA A 40 9.79 8.25 9.94
C ALA A 40 10.56 6.93 10.21
N ASN A 41 11.34 6.88 11.28
CA ASN A 41 12.08 5.69 11.68
C ASN A 41 11.16 4.51 12.04
N LEU A 42 10.06 4.77 12.76
CA LEU A 42 9.08 3.74 13.09
C LEU A 42 8.37 3.20 11.86
N LEU A 43 8.02 4.06 10.91
CA LEU A 43 7.42 3.66 9.64
C LEU A 43 8.38 2.85 8.79
N LEU A 44 9.63 3.26 8.68
CA LEU A 44 10.68 2.49 7.99
C LEU A 44 10.86 1.10 8.62
N ALA A 45 10.89 1.02 9.95
CA ALA A 45 10.96 -0.26 10.66
C ALA A 45 9.73 -1.14 10.36
N GLY A 46 8.52 -0.56 10.34
CA GLY A 46 7.30 -1.27 9.98
C GLY A 46 7.33 -1.83 8.56
N ILE A 47 7.82 -1.05 7.59
CA ILE A 47 7.96 -1.50 6.20
C ILE A 47 8.99 -2.62 6.08
N LEU A 48 10.15 -2.48 6.70
CA LEU A 48 11.20 -3.50 6.68
C LEU A 48 10.74 -4.81 7.34
N ALA A 49 9.89 -4.70 8.37
CA ALA A 49 9.26 -5.86 9.01
C ALA A 49 8.07 -6.44 8.23
N ARG A 50 7.72 -5.88 7.06
CA ARG A 50 6.50 -6.21 6.31
C ARG A 50 5.24 -6.15 7.17
N GLY A 51 5.21 -5.22 8.12
CA GLY A 51 4.13 -5.05 9.08
C GLY A 51 3.19 -3.90 8.72
N HIS A 52 2.16 -3.75 9.53
CA HIS A 52 1.19 -2.67 9.44
C HIS A 52 1.38 -1.68 10.58
N CYS A 53 1.17 -0.39 10.32
CA CYS A 53 1.35 0.68 11.29
C CYS A 53 0.03 1.39 11.56
N LEU A 54 -0.34 1.53 12.83
CA LEU A 54 -1.46 2.38 13.24
C LEU A 54 -0.92 3.75 13.70
N LEU A 55 -1.30 4.81 12.99
CA LEU A 55 -0.91 6.16 13.31
C LEU A 55 -2.06 6.90 14.00
N THR A 56 -1.92 7.14 15.30
CA THR A 56 -2.86 7.97 16.06
C THR A 56 -2.25 9.36 16.29
N GLY A 57 -3.07 10.40 16.25
CA GLY A 57 -2.63 11.77 16.53
C GLY A 57 -3.53 12.82 15.93
N VAL A 58 -3.33 14.07 16.34
CA VAL A 58 -4.10 15.21 15.86
C VAL A 58 -4.03 15.38 14.34
N PRO A 59 -5.10 15.83 13.69
CA PRO A 59 -5.09 16.17 12.28
C PRO A 59 -4.08 17.29 11.98
N GLY A 60 -3.56 17.34 10.77
CA GLY A 60 -2.65 18.41 10.33
C GLY A 60 -1.14 18.19 10.57
N LEU A 61 -0.73 17.06 11.14
CA LEU A 61 0.69 16.74 11.37
C LEU A 61 1.44 16.18 10.14
N ALA A 62 1.08 16.61 8.95
CA ALA A 62 1.74 16.19 7.71
C ALA A 62 1.90 14.66 7.51
N LYS A 63 1.04 13.84 8.17
CA LYS A 63 1.11 12.37 8.09
C LYS A 63 1.09 11.87 6.64
N THR A 64 0.16 12.38 5.84
CA THR A 64 0.04 12.01 4.42
C THR A 64 1.31 12.36 3.66
N MET A 65 1.87 13.55 3.88
CA MET A 65 3.11 13.98 3.25
C MET A 65 4.29 13.09 3.65
N LEU A 66 4.40 12.72 4.92
CA LEU A 66 5.44 11.81 5.40
C LEU A 66 5.36 10.46 4.71
N ILE A 67 4.15 9.86 4.65
CA ILE A 67 3.96 8.52 4.08
C ILE A 67 4.15 8.54 2.56
N SER A 68 3.66 9.56 1.85
CA SER A 68 3.88 9.70 0.41
C SER A 68 5.36 9.93 0.07
N THR A 69 6.08 10.75 0.87
CA THR A 69 7.52 10.94 0.71
C THR A 69 8.30 9.65 0.94
N LEU A 70 7.89 8.87 1.94
CA LEU A 70 8.50 7.57 2.23
C LEU A 70 8.28 6.59 1.09
N ALA A 71 7.06 6.51 0.54
CA ALA A 71 6.74 5.69 -0.61
C ALA A 71 7.56 6.07 -1.85
N GLU A 72 7.65 7.36 -2.14
CA GLU A 72 8.45 7.90 -3.23
C GLU A 72 9.94 7.57 -3.08
N THR A 73 10.49 7.76 -1.87
CA THR A 73 11.90 7.49 -1.59
C THR A 73 12.24 5.99 -1.65
N ALA A 74 11.27 5.14 -1.30
CA ALA A 74 11.38 3.69 -1.36
C ALA A 74 10.98 3.10 -2.72
N GLU A 75 10.54 3.93 -3.67
CA GLU A 75 10.04 3.53 -5.00
C GLU A 75 8.88 2.49 -4.90
N LEU A 76 8.01 2.66 -3.90
CA LEU A 76 6.86 1.79 -3.68
C LEU A 76 5.61 2.33 -4.40
N ASP A 77 4.80 1.42 -4.95
CA ASP A 77 3.45 1.77 -5.42
C ASP A 77 2.60 2.19 -4.21
N PHE A 78 2.17 3.46 -4.24
CA PHE A 78 1.46 4.10 -3.14
C PHE A 78 0.04 4.46 -3.52
N LYS A 79 -0.91 4.07 -2.67
CA LYS A 79 -2.30 4.54 -2.77
C LYS A 79 -2.78 5.10 -1.44
N ARG A 80 -3.72 6.02 -1.51
CA ARG A 80 -4.42 6.59 -0.36
C ARG A 80 -5.91 6.35 -0.48
N ILE A 81 -6.54 5.92 0.60
CA ILE A 81 -7.99 5.86 0.74
C ILE A 81 -8.38 6.81 1.88
N GLN A 82 -9.32 7.70 1.61
CA GLN A 82 -10.04 8.46 2.62
C GLN A 82 -11.34 7.75 2.91
N PHE A 83 -11.45 7.11 4.06
CA PHE A 83 -12.67 6.36 4.41
C PHE A 83 -13.86 7.27 4.72
N THR A 84 -15.04 6.87 4.22
CA THR A 84 -16.33 7.57 4.43
C THR A 84 -17.40 6.58 4.89
N PRO A 85 -18.50 7.04 5.52
CA PRO A 85 -19.54 6.15 6.04
C PRO A 85 -20.28 5.32 4.98
N ASP A 86 -20.33 5.80 3.74
CA ASP A 86 -21.01 5.17 2.60
C ASP A 86 -20.13 4.20 1.81
N MET A 87 -18.85 4.11 2.16
CA MET A 87 -17.89 3.26 1.47
C MET A 87 -18.17 1.78 1.64
N MET A 88 -18.19 1.04 0.56
CA MET A 88 -18.43 -0.41 0.53
C MET A 88 -17.12 -1.20 0.50
N PRO A 89 -17.12 -2.48 0.91
CA PRO A 89 -15.93 -3.34 0.82
C PRO A 89 -15.28 -3.37 -0.58
N GLY A 90 -16.10 -3.43 -1.63
CA GLY A 90 -15.62 -3.44 -3.01
C GLY A 90 -14.87 -2.18 -3.43
N ASP A 91 -15.14 -1.03 -2.80
CA ASP A 91 -14.41 0.22 -3.07
C ASP A 91 -12.95 0.13 -2.59
N VAL A 92 -12.69 -0.77 -1.64
CA VAL A 92 -11.34 -1.03 -1.07
C VAL A 92 -10.67 -2.19 -1.78
N THR A 93 -11.38 -3.32 -1.92
CA THR A 93 -10.83 -4.59 -2.42
C THR A 93 -10.91 -4.74 -3.93
N GLY A 94 -11.78 -3.98 -4.59
CA GLY A 94 -12.06 -4.10 -6.01
C GLY A 94 -13.39 -4.79 -6.28
N ASN A 95 -13.85 -4.63 -7.51
CA ASN A 95 -15.14 -5.12 -7.98
C ASN A 95 -14.99 -5.83 -9.30
N GLU A 96 -15.93 -6.74 -9.61
CA GLU A 96 -16.11 -7.23 -10.98
C GLU A 96 -16.95 -6.25 -11.79
N ILE A 97 -16.49 -5.95 -12.98
CA ILE A 97 -17.22 -5.18 -13.96
C ILE A 97 -17.55 -6.06 -15.17
N LEU A 98 -18.70 -5.80 -15.78
CA LEU A 98 -19.08 -6.43 -17.04
C LEU A 98 -18.41 -5.64 -18.18
N GLU A 99 -17.41 -6.23 -18.82
CA GLU A 99 -16.78 -5.69 -20.02
C GLU A 99 -17.40 -6.33 -21.27
N ILE A 100 -17.69 -5.51 -22.26
CA ILE A 100 -18.17 -5.97 -23.56
C ILE A 100 -17.03 -5.81 -24.55
N ASP A 101 -16.55 -6.91 -25.10
CA ASP A 101 -15.57 -6.87 -26.17
C ASP A 101 -16.17 -6.17 -27.40
N LYS A 102 -15.53 -5.09 -27.83
CA LYS A 102 -16.00 -4.27 -28.93
C LYS A 102 -15.95 -4.95 -30.31
N LEU A 103 -15.15 -6.00 -30.43
CA LEU A 103 -14.95 -6.71 -31.69
C LEU A 103 -15.87 -7.94 -31.79
N SER A 104 -15.96 -8.73 -30.71
CA SER A 104 -16.78 -9.97 -30.70
C SER A 104 -18.19 -9.74 -30.18
N GLY A 105 -18.45 -8.65 -29.43
CA GLY A 105 -19.71 -8.43 -28.71
C GLY A 105 -19.89 -9.32 -27.48
N GLU A 106 -18.90 -10.12 -27.13
CA GLU A 106 -18.95 -11.01 -25.97
C GLU A 106 -18.92 -10.22 -24.66
N ARG A 107 -19.71 -10.69 -23.71
CA ARG A 107 -19.77 -10.15 -22.36
C ARG A 107 -18.91 -10.99 -21.43
N MET A 108 -17.92 -10.37 -20.79
CA MET A 108 -17.08 -11.04 -19.82
C MET A 108 -16.99 -10.24 -18.51
N PHE A 109 -16.96 -10.95 -17.41
CA PHE A 109 -16.66 -10.30 -16.12
C PHE A 109 -15.15 -10.14 -15.97
N LYS A 110 -14.76 -8.92 -15.63
CA LYS A 110 -13.36 -8.57 -15.39
C LYS A 110 -13.20 -8.00 -14.00
N PHE A 111 -12.28 -8.56 -13.25
CA PHE A 111 -11.93 -8.00 -11.95
C PHE A 111 -11.15 -6.71 -12.10
N MET A 112 -11.65 -5.64 -11.47
CA MET A 112 -10.98 -4.37 -11.35
C MET A 112 -10.40 -4.23 -9.95
N PRO A 113 -9.05 -4.29 -9.81
CA PRO A 113 -8.40 -4.19 -8.50
C PRO A 113 -8.70 -2.88 -7.80
N GLY A 114 -9.06 -2.97 -6.53
CA GLY A 114 -9.25 -1.81 -5.68
C GLY A 114 -7.92 -1.18 -5.19
N PRO A 115 -8.02 -0.12 -4.39
CA PRO A 115 -6.83 0.55 -3.86
C PRO A 115 -5.95 -0.32 -2.97
N VAL A 116 -6.47 -1.40 -2.39
CA VAL A 116 -5.69 -2.34 -1.56
C VAL A 116 -4.57 -3.02 -2.34
N PHE A 117 -4.69 -3.09 -3.68
CA PHE A 117 -3.63 -3.58 -4.55
C PHE A 117 -2.56 -2.50 -4.75
N ALA A 118 -1.82 -2.23 -3.69
CA ALA A 118 -0.66 -1.35 -3.64
C ALA A 118 0.36 -1.91 -2.65
N GLN A 119 1.64 -1.59 -2.84
CA GLN A 119 2.71 -1.99 -1.92
C GLN A 119 2.64 -1.21 -0.60
N LEU A 120 2.17 0.03 -0.66
CA LEU A 120 1.94 0.88 0.50
C LEU A 120 0.57 1.56 0.39
N LEU A 121 -0.33 1.26 1.32
CA LEU A 121 -1.65 1.87 1.38
C LEU A 121 -1.78 2.75 2.62
N LEU A 122 -2.15 4.01 2.43
CA LEU A 122 -2.59 4.88 3.52
C LEU A 122 -4.11 4.80 3.65
N ALA A 123 -4.58 4.13 4.69
CA ALA A 123 -5.98 4.07 5.10
C ALA A 123 -6.29 5.21 6.08
N ASP A 124 -6.80 6.33 5.56
CA ASP A 124 -7.07 7.54 6.35
C ASP A 124 -8.50 7.53 6.90
N GLU A 125 -8.64 7.85 8.19
CA GLU A 125 -9.92 7.90 8.92
C GLU A 125 -10.75 6.59 8.86
N ILE A 126 -10.07 5.43 8.99
CA ILE A 126 -10.70 4.11 8.89
C ILE A 126 -11.87 3.90 9.88
N ASN A 127 -11.88 4.62 10.99
CA ASN A 127 -12.95 4.59 11.97
C ASN A 127 -14.28 5.19 11.46
N ARG A 128 -14.28 5.90 10.34
CA ARG A 128 -15.50 6.51 9.76
C ARG A 128 -16.33 5.54 8.92
N THR A 129 -15.73 4.48 8.40
CA THR A 129 -16.45 3.53 7.56
C THR A 129 -17.13 2.43 8.35
N THR A 130 -17.98 1.64 7.68
CA THR A 130 -18.75 0.57 8.31
C THR A 130 -17.85 -0.57 8.80
N PRO A 131 -18.26 -1.32 9.85
CA PRO A 131 -17.53 -2.50 10.31
C PRO A 131 -17.28 -3.53 9.20
N LYS A 132 -18.20 -3.66 8.25
CA LYS A 132 -18.06 -4.57 7.10
C LYS A 132 -16.89 -4.19 6.19
N THR A 133 -16.73 -2.90 5.92
CA THR A 133 -15.61 -2.39 5.10
C THR A 133 -14.28 -2.48 5.85
N GLN A 134 -14.30 -2.21 7.17
CA GLN A 134 -13.11 -2.42 8.01
C GLN A 134 -12.68 -3.89 8.04
N ALA A 135 -13.63 -4.83 8.16
CA ALA A 135 -13.35 -6.26 8.15
C ALA A 135 -12.70 -6.71 6.82
N ALA A 136 -13.16 -6.20 5.68
CA ALA A 136 -12.57 -6.51 4.38
C ALA A 136 -11.10 -6.03 4.26
N LEU A 137 -10.79 -4.85 4.83
CA LEU A 137 -9.40 -4.39 4.87
C LEU A 137 -8.55 -5.25 5.81
N LEU A 138 -9.07 -5.61 7.00
CA LEU A 138 -8.37 -6.48 7.94
C LEU A 138 -8.09 -7.86 7.35
N GLU A 139 -9.05 -8.46 6.63
CA GLU A 139 -8.86 -9.71 5.91
C GLU A 139 -7.74 -9.60 4.89
N ALA A 140 -7.76 -8.55 4.05
CA ALA A 140 -6.71 -8.30 3.07
C ALA A 140 -5.32 -8.14 3.72
N MET A 141 -5.24 -7.48 4.89
CA MET A 141 -3.99 -7.32 5.66
C MET A 141 -3.48 -8.65 6.22
N GLN A 142 -4.36 -9.52 6.69
CA GLN A 142 -4.00 -10.81 7.31
C GLN A 142 -3.64 -11.86 6.25
N GLU A 143 -4.49 -12.00 5.24
CA GLU A 143 -4.35 -13.05 4.21
C GLU A 143 -3.40 -12.63 3.06
N ARG A 144 -3.05 -11.36 2.97
CA ARG A 144 -2.28 -10.77 1.86
C ARG A 144 -2.89 -11.11 0.49
N SER A 145 -4.19 -11.22 0.47
CA SER A 145 -4.97 -11.52 -0.72
C SER A 145 -6.40 -11.01 -0.58
N VAL A 146 -7.09 -10.90 -1.70
CA VAL A 146 -8.51 -10.56 -1.77
C VAL A 146 -9.23 -11.68 -2.52
N THR A 147 -10.35 -12.13 -1.98
CA THR A 147 -11.25 -13.06 -2.68
C THR A 147 -12.41 -12.28 -3.29
N ALA A 148 -12.47 -12.30 -4.62
CA ALA A 148 -13.55 -11.69 -5.40
C ALA A 148 -14.04 -12.68 -6.45
N ALA A 149 -15.37 -12.78 -6.59
CA ALA A 149 -16.03 -13.69 -7.56
C ALA A 149 -15.53 -15.14 -7.51
N GLY A 150 -15.25 -15.66 -6.33
CA GLY A 150 -14.76 -17.02 -6.14
C GLY A 150 -13.28 -17.23 -6.54
N LYS A 151 -12.55 -16.16 -6.87
CA LYS A 151 -11.10 -16.20 -7.17
C LYS A 151 -10.32 -15.44 -6.14
N THR A 152 -9.17 -15.98 -5.73
CA THR A 152 -8.24 -15.33 -4.83
C THR A 152 -7.18 -14.57 -5.64
N HIS A 153 -7.03 -13.29 -5.34
CA HIS A 153 -6.09 -12.38 -5.97
C HIS A 153 -5.02 -11.99 -4.94
N PRO A 154 -3.75 -12.39 -5.11
CA PRO A 154 -2.69 -12.02 -4.18
C PRO A 154 -2.41 -10.51 -4.25
N LEU A 155 -2.07 -9.93 -3.10
CA LEU A 155 -1.61 -8.54 -3.00
C LEU A 155 -0.11 -8.46 -3.30
N PRO A 156 0.38 -7.30 -3.80
CA PRO A 156 1.79 -7.09 -4.14
C PRO A 156 2.74 -7.04 -2.93
#